data_203775f9f51fa76027590974682b374e
#
_entry.id   203775f9f51fa76027590974682b374e
#
_cell.length_a   1.000
_cell.length_b   1.000
_cell.length_c   1.000
_cell.angle_alpha   90.00
_cell.angle_beta   90.00
_cell.angle_gamma   90.00
#
_symmetry.space_group_name_H-M   'P 1'
#
loop_
_entity.id
_entity.type
_entity.pdbx_description
1 polymer ?
#
loop_
_entity_poly.entity_id
_entity_poly.type
_entity_poly.pdbx_seq_one_letter_code
_entity_poly.pdbx_strand_id
1 'polypeptide(L)'
;MLKWGFGATTQLGVSAVPGMQPIAIGRQIMSDNPLAIDLKACQDYVRGGNMAQNIRCPSHVILATEDKMTPCKFGLELADRLKAKVSQIDNSGHMLPLESPKKTLDAAKSFIGKHTN
;
A
#
# COMPACT_ATOMS: atom_id res chain seq x y z
N MET A 1 3.76 4.66 14.90
CA MET A 1 3.67 4.00 13.58
C MET A 1 2.44 3.14 13.37
N LEU A 2 2.07 2.22 14.27
CA LEU A 2 0.88 1.38 14.07
C LEU A 2 -0.41 2.15 13.77
N LYS A 3 -0.63 3.30 14.44
CA LYS A 3 -1.80 4.17 14.17
C LYS A 3 -1.83 4.77 12.76
N TRP A 4 -0.70 4.83 12.07
CA TRP A 4 -0.60 5.40 10.72
C TRP A 4 -0.64 4.31 9.64
N GLY A 5 -0.29 3.08 10.01
CA GLY A 5 -0.27 1.94 9.10
C GLY A 5 -1.63 1.28 8.87
N PHE A 6 -2.64 1.57 9.69
CA PHE A 6 -3.97 0.96 9.56
C PHE A 6 -5.07 2.00 9.43
N GLY A 7 -6.10 1.71 8.63
CA GLY A 7 -7.32 2.49 8.51
C GLY A 7 -8.15 2.49 9.79
N ALA A 8 -9.11 3.42 9.89
CA ALA A 8 -9.93 3.61 11.08
C ALA A 8 -10.69 2.33 11.49
N THR A 9 -11.26 1.62 10.54
CA THR A 9 -12.02 0.38 10.76
C THR A 9 -11.16 -0.70 11.43
N THR A 10 -9.94 -0.90 10.96
CA THR A 10 -8.99 -1.87 11.53
C THR A 10 -8.53 -1.44 12.92
N GLN A 11 -8.36 -0.14 13.16
CA GLN A 11 -8.01 0.39 14.49
C GLN A 11 -9.11 0.16 15.53
N LEU A 12 -10.38 0.07 15.11
CA LEU A 12 -11.51 -0.31 15.96
C LEU A 12 -11.61 -1.83 16.20
N GLY A 13 -10.66 -2.61 15.73
CA GLY A 13 -10.61 -4.06 15.93
C GLY A 13 -11.39 -4.88 14.90
N VAL A 14 -11.92 -4.24 13.87
CA VAL A 14 -12.60 -4.95 12.78
C VAL A 14 -11.54 -5.58 11.86
N SER A 15 -11.66 -6.89 11.62
CA SER A 15 -10.81 -7.64 10.70
C SER A 15 -11.59 -8.07 9.46
N ALA A 16 -10.95 -7.93 8.29
CA ALA A 16 -11.50 -8.41 7.02
C ALA A 16 -11.54 -9.95 6.93
N VAL A 17 -10.75 -10.61 7.76
CA VAL A 17 -10.66 -12.08 7.83
C VAL A 17 -10.99 -12.54 9.25
N PRO A 18 -12.01 -13.39 9.46
CA PRO A 18 -12.34 -13.90 10.78
C PRO A 18 -11.13 -14.55 11.48
N GLY A 19 -10.91 -14.22 12.75
CA GLY A 19 -9.80 -14.74 13.55
C GLY A 19 -8.44 -14.09 13.31
N MET A 20 -8.28 -13.26 12.29
CA MET A 20 -7.06 -12.51 12.05
C MET A 20 -7.06 -11.23 12.90
N GLN A 21 -5.91 -10.91 13.47
CA GLN A 21 -5.70 -9.67 14.22
C GLN A 21 -4.62 -8.81 13.54
N PRO A 22 -4.97 -7.96 12.56
CA PRO A 22 -4.00 -7.20 11.75
C PRO A 22 -3.02 -6.38 12.57
N ILE A 23 -3.50 -5.74 13.66
CA ILE A 23 -2.64 -4.92 14.53
C ILE A 23 -1.62 -5.79 15.28
N ALA A 24 -2.00 -6.98 15.73
CA ALA A 24 -1.08 -7.91 16.40
C ALA A 24 0.00 -8.39 15.43
N ILE A 25 -0.39 -8.76 14.21
CA ILE A 25 0.54 -9.12 13.13
C ILE A 25 1.49 -7.96 12.82
N GLY A 26 0.97 -6.76 12.67
CA GLY A 26 1.78 -5.57 12.44
C GLY A 26 2.80 -5.29 13.55
N ARG A 27 2.41 -5.51 14.83
CA ARG A 27 3.33 -5.40 15.97
C ARG A 27 4.44 -6.43 15.90
N GLN A 28 4.12 -7.67 15.58
CA GLN A 28 5.10 -8.75 15.48
C GLN A 28 6.12 -8.47 14.35
N ILE A 29 5.64 -8.07 13.17
CA ILE A 29 6.52 -7.71 12.04
C ILE A 29 7.46 -6.55 12.41
N MET A 30 6.98 -5.58 13.20
CA MET A 30 7.77 -4.41 13.57
C MET A 30 8.71 -4.63 14.74
N SER A 31 8.52 -5.69 15.57
CA SER A 31 9.36 -5.91 16.76
C SER A 31 10.83 -6.18 16.42
N ASP A 32 11.06 -6.85 15.29
CA ASP A 32 12.38 -7.33 14.88
C ASP A 32 13.00 -6.49 13.73
N ASN A 33 12.33 -5.40 13.35
CA ASN A 33 12.74 -4.60 12.21
C ASN A 33 13.60 -3.40 12.64
N PRO A 34 14.76 -3.14 12.02
CA PRO A 34 15.59 -1.98 12.28
C PRO A 34 14.97 -0.69 11.71
N LEU A 35 13.82 -0.32 12.23
CA LEU A 35 12.94 0.74 11.74
C LEU A 35 13.66 2.09 11.51
N ALA A 36 14.62 2.43 12.37
CA ALA A 36 15.38 3.68 12.23
C ALA A 36 16.24 3.69 10.96
N ILE A 37 16.81 2.54 10.59
CA ILE A 37 17.62 2.37 9.39
C ILE A 37 16.71 2.47 8.15
N ASP A 38 15.57 1.80 8.18
CA ASP A 38 14.60 1.79 7.08
C ASP A 38 14.04 3.19 6.82
N LEU A 39 13.66 3.92 7.88
CA LEU A 39 13.18 5.30 7.78
C LEU A 39 14.24 6.24 7.22
N LYS A 40 15.51 6.06 7.63
CA LYS A 40 16.60 6.83 7.08
C LYS A 40 16.79 6.54 5.59
N ALA A 41 16.77 5.29 5.17
CA ALA A 41 16.85 4.90 3.77
C ALA A 41 15.71 5.53 2.94
N CYS A 42 14.47 5.53 3.46
CA CYS A 42 13.35 6.19 2.81
C CYS A 42 13.57 7.71 2.69
N GLN A 43 14.11 8.35 3.73
CA GLN A 43 14.41 9.78 3.73
C GLN A 43 15.49 10.15 2.72
N ASP A 44 16.52 9.31 2.58
CA ASP A 44 17.65 9.54 1.67
C ASP A 44 17.30 9.24 0.20
N TYR A 45 16.17 8.53 -0.05
CA TYR A 45 15.73 8.16 -1.39
C TYR A 45 14.98 9.29 -2.09
N VAL A 46 15.71 10.12 -2.83
CA VAL A 46 15.14 11.32 -3.49
C VAL A 46 14.92 11.16 -5.01
N ARG A 47 15.32 10.03 -5.60
CA ARG A 47 15.31 9.84 -7.07
C ARG A 47 14.06 9.16 -7.61
N GLY A 48 13.17 8.65 -6.77
CA GLY A 48 12.03 7.80 -7.18
C GLY A 48 11.12 8.43 -8.23
N GLY A 49 10.78 9.71 -8.07
CA GLY A 49 9.91 10.41 -8.99
C GLY A 49 10.50 10.56 -10.41
N ASN A 50 11.81 10.76 -10.52
CA ASN A 50 12.49 10.86 -11.81
C ASN A 50 12.68 9.49 -12.45
N MET A 51 12.96 8.45 -11.66
CA MET A 51 13.12 7.08 -12.15
C MET A 51 11.81 6.49 -12.65
N ALA A 52 10.68 6.86 -12.09
CA ALA A 52 9.36 6.42 -12.52
C ALA A 52 9.10 6.69 -14.01
N GLN A 53 9.59 7.79 -14.53
CA GLN A 53 9.43 8.15 -15.95
C GLN A 53 10.16 7.20 -16.91
N ASN A 54 11.11 6.40 -16.43
CA ASN A 54 11.86 5.43 -17.22
C ASN A 54 11.18 4.05 -17.30
N ILE A 55 10.11 3.85 -16.54
CA ILE A 55 9.37 2.59 -16.54
C ILE A 55 8.55 2.51 -17.85
N ARG A 56 8.72 1.42 -18.60
CA ARG A 56 8.06 1.20 -19.91
C ARG A 56 7.05 0.07 -19.88
N CYS A 57 7.06 -0.76 -18.84
CA CYS A 57 6.07 -1.83 -18.68
C CYS A 57 4.70 -1.27 -18.25
N PRO A 58 3.61 -2.00 -18.54
CA PRO A 58 2.31 -1.70 -17.97
C PRO A 58 2.38 -1.60 -16.45
N SER A 59 1.75 -0.60 -15.88
CA SER A 59 1.83 -0.32 -14.46
C SER A 59 0.44 -0.15 -13.82
N HIS A 60 0.29 -0.56 -12.57
CA HIS A 60 -0.93 -0.42 -11.80
C HIS A 60 -0.61 0.05 -10.39
N VAL A 61 -1.24 1.12 -9.96
CA VAL A 61 -1.12 1.66 -8.60
C VAL A 61 -2.38 1.34 -7.81
N ILE A 62 -2.25 0.64 -6.71
CA ILE A 62 -3.35 0.28 -5.81
C ILE A 62 -3.20 1.13 -4.55
N LEU A 63 -4.20 1.95 -4.24
CA LEU A 63 -4.17 2.95 -3.18
C LEU A 63 -5.24 2.65 -2.13
N ALA A 64 -4.92 2.94 -0.87
CA ALA A 64 -5.85 2.89 0.24
C ALA A 64 -6.30 4.31 0.61
N THR A 65 -7.61 4.54 0.71
CA THR A 65 -8.14 5.90 0.93
C THR A 65 -7.82 6.48 2.30
N GLU A 66 -7.53 5.62 3.30
CA GLU A 66 -7.17 6.03 4.66
C GLU A 66 -5.68 5.87 4.97
N ASP A 67 -4.83 5.72 3.93
CA ASP A 67 -3.38 5.63 4.11
C ASP A 67 -2.81 6.98 4.58
N LYS A 68 -2.28 6.97 5.81
CA LYS A 68 -1.65 8.14 6.44
C LYS A 68 -0.13 8.11 6.35
N MET A 69 0.47 6.96 6.02
CA MET A 69 1.91 6.84 5.82
C MET A 69 2.31 7.31 4.42
N THR A 70 1.57 6.86 3.41
CA THR A 70 1.74 7.27 2.01
C THR A 70 0.40 7.76 1.46
N PRO A 71 0.00 8.99 1.76
CA PRO A 71 -1.28 9.54 1.36
C PRO A 71 -1.56 9.40 -0.14
N CYS A 72 -2.81 9.10 -0.48
CA CYS A 72 -3.27 8.82 -1.86
C CYS A 72 -2.78 9.84 -2.90
N LYS A 73 -2.67 11.12 -2.54
CA LYS A 73 -2.22 12.17 -3.46
C LYS A 73 -0.86 11.86 -4.09
N PHE A 74 0.09 11.34 -3.31
CA PHE A 74 1.43 11.01 -3.82
C PHE A 74 1.40 9.77 -4.71
N GLY A 75 0.53 8.81 -4.40
CA GLY A 75 0.30 7.64 -5.26
C GLY A 75 -0.37 8.01 -6.59
N LEU A 76 -1.28 8.99 -6.58
CA LEU A 76 -1.90 9.53 -7.81
C LEU A 76 -0.88 10.28 -8.66
N GLU A 77 -0.02 11.10 -8.06
CA GLU A 77 1.09 11.76 -8.76
C GLU A 77 2.06 10.73 -9.39
N LEU A 78 2.36 9.66 -8.68
CA LEU A 78 3.18 8.56 -9.21
C LEU A 78 2.47 7.85 -10.37
N ALA A 79 1.18 7.56 -10.24
CA ALA A 79 0.38 6.93 -11.29
C ALA A 79 0.34 7.75 -12.57
N ASP A 80 0.23 9.07 -12.46
CA ASP A 80 0.27 9.98 -13.61
C ASP A 80 1.62 9.91 -14.34
N ARG A 81 2.74 9.96 -13.58
CA ARG A 81 4.09 9.82 -14.15
C ARG A 81 4.33 8.48 -14.85
N LEU A 82 3.76 7.42 -14.30
CA LEU A 82 3.84 6.05 -14.85
C LEU A 82 2.84 5.80 -15.99
N LYS A 83 1.86 6.68 -16.19
CA LYS A 83 0.65 6.42 -16.98
C LYS A 83 -0.04 5.13 -16.55
N ALA A 84 -0.06 4.91 -15.25
CA ALA A 84 -0.51 3.67 -14.63
C ALA A 84 -2.04 3.63 -14.49
N LYS A 85 -2.60 2.41 -14.52
CA LYS A 85 -3.96 2.18 -14.02
C LYS A 85 -3.99 2.47 -12.52
N VAL A 86 -5.11 3.02 -12.03
CA VAL A 86 -5.31 3.26 -10.59
C VAL A 86 -6.50 2.45 -10.09
N SER A 87 -6.35 1.85 -8.92
CA SER A 87 -7.45 1.31 -8.11
C SER A 87 -7.37 1.90 -6.71
N GLN A 88 -8.48 2.48 -6.25
CA GLN A 88 -8.60 2.98 -4.88
C GLN A 88 -9.46 2.01 -4.08
N ILE A 89 -9.02 1.68 -2.87
CA ILE A 89 -9.71 0.78 -1.95
C ILE A 89 -10.11 1.57 -0.71
N ASP A 90 -11.43 1.72 -0.53
CA ASP A 90 -11.99 2.48 0.57
C ASP A 90 -11.91 1.74 1.90
N ASN A 91 -11.90 2.52 2.99
CA ASN A 91 -11.88 2.06 4.38
C ASN A 91 -10.67 1.18 4.71
N SER A 92 -9.53 1.48 4.12
CA SER A 92 -8.28 0.76 4.32
C SER A 92 -7.11 1.73 4.46
N GLY A 93 -6.15 1.37 5.30
CA GLY A 93 -4.90 2.10 5.50
C GLY A 93 -3.74 1.49 4.70
N HIS A 94 -2.52 1.74 5.18
CA HIS A 94 -1.28 1.34 4.51
C HIS A 94 -1.13 -0.18 4.33
N MET A 95 -1.69 -0.96 5.26
CA MET A 95 -1.54 -2.41 5.25
C MET A 95 -2.65 -3.09 4.41
N LEU A 96 -2.87 -2.62 3.19
CA LEU A 96 -3.92 -3.09 2.27
C LEU A 96 -4.09 -4.62 2.21
N PRO A 97 -3.02 -5.44 2.08
CA PRO A 97 -3.17 -6.89 2.01
C PRO A 97 -3.76 -7.52 3.28
N LEU A 98 -3.60 -6.87 4.43
CA LEU A 98 -4.17 -7.30 5.71
C LEU A 98 -5.57 -6.74 5.94
N GLU A 99 -5.82 -5.50 5.51
CA GLU A 99 -7.06 -4.78 5.78
C GLU A 99 -8.16 -5.09 4.76
N SER A 100 -7.78 -5.28 3.50
CA SER A 100 -8.71 -5.58 2.40
C SER A 100 -8.12 -6.63 1.44
N PRO A 101 -7.84 -7.87 1.91
CA PRO A 101 -7.13 -8.88 1.13
C PRO A 101 -7.83 -9.22 -0.17
N LYS A 102 -9.16 -9.40 -0.14
CA LYS A 102 -9.94 -9.74 -1.34
C LYS A 102 -9.89 -8.63 -2.39
N LYS A 103 -10.17 -7.38 -2.00
CA LYS A 103 -10.16 -6.25 -2.93
C LYS A 103 -8.77 -6.02 -3.53
N THR A 104 -7.72 -6.16 -2.71
CA THR A 104 -6.33 -6.03 -3.15
C THR A 104 -5.98 -7.11 -4.18
N LEU A 105 -6.35 -8.36 -3.90
CA LEU A 105 -6.12 -9.49 -4.79
C LEU A 105 -6.91 -9.34 -6.11
N ASP A 106 -8.19 -8.93 -6.04
CA ASP A 106 -9.03 -8.73 -7.22
C ASP A 106 -8.47 -7.63 -8.13
N ALA A 107 -7.98 -6.52 -7.55
CA ALA A 107 -7.31 -5.45 -8.28
C ALA A 107 -6.05 -5.94 -9.00
N ALA A 108 -5.19 -6.69 -8.29
CA ALA A 108 -3.97 -7.27 -8.85
C ALA A 108 -4.28 -8.27 -9.98
N LYS A 109 -5.20 -9.22 -9.75
CA LYS A 109 -5.61 -10.22 -10.76
C LYS A 109 -6.19 -9.58 -12.01
N SER A 110 -7.05 -8.56 -11.84
CA SER A 110 -7.64 -7.83 -12.97
C SER A 110 -6.60 -7.13 -13.83
N PHE A 111 -5.47 -6.75 -13.27
CA PHE A 111 -4.38 -6.14 -14.01
C PHE A 111 -3.51 -7.20 -14.70
N ILE A 112 -3.06 -8.22 -13.95
CA ILE A 112 -2.20 -9.29 -14.48
C ILE A 112 -2.91 -10.03 -15.62
N GLY A 113 -4.17 -10.43 -15.45
CA GLY A 113 -4.92 -11.16 -16.47
C GLY A 113 -5.13 -10.42 -17.80
N LYS A 114 -4.91 -9.10 -17.83
CA LYS A 114 -4.95 -8.31 -19.06
C LYS A 114 -3.61 -8.24 -19.80
N HIS A 115 -2.53 -8.62 -19.16
CA HIS A 115 -1.17 -8.42 -19.65
C HIS A 115 -0.36 -9.71 -19.75
N THR A 116 -0.99 -10.88 -19.49
CA THR A 116 -0.37 -12.22 -19.56
C THR A 116 -0.80 -13.05 -20.78
N ASN A 117 -1.45 -12.45 -21.78
CA ASN A 117 -1.76 -13.09 -23.06
C ASN A 117 -0.72 -12.76 -24.11
#